data_219c0032883f61c8b9ede1ccd13ee04d
#
_entry.id   219c0032883f61c8b9ede1ccd13ee04d
#
_cell.length_a   1.000
_cell.length_b   1.000
_cell.length_c   1.000
_cell.angle_alpha   90.00
_cell.angle_beta   90.00
_cell.angle_gamma   90.00
#
_symmetry.space_group_name_H-M   'P 1'
#
loop_
_entity.id
_entity.type
_entity.pdbx_description
1 polymer ?
#
loop_
_entity_poly.entity_id
_entity_poly.type
_entity_poly.pdbx_seq_one_letter_code
_entity_poly.pdbx_strand_id
1 'polypeptide(L)'
;MHRAGASALGQLLRFPLPSADQREAPCPCGHHARYQEIRSKSVLTMLGSVEVSRPYYLCPHCHPGQFPADRELDIENTESSPGVRRMHALVGQEAPFDHGREQIKVLAGLEVTAKSVERTAEAMGADIAANEQCAIRRAVQLDLPVVVGEPIPILYVQMDGTGVPVVKKGTEGRKGKIDGQPARTREVKLGCVFTQTTWDQEGYAIRDPDSTTYTGAIETADEFGKRIYLEAWNRGWSRAGKKVVMGEGAEWIWNQADLHFPGAIQIVDLYHARQHLWELARRLYPNDPANQKAWIKIHQKRLLDKGKIEKLVLALRSIESTPVEVLEQIRSEAVYFERNAERMRYPKFRRQHLFVGSGVIEAGCKTVIGHRLKQSVCSGPSAEPTLSWPSAAVTSMAASRTIGRAAKRPELLCRTPVCGTSATARGSSPLPGAAPPILVIRVPNPGSS
;
A
#
# COMPACT_ATOMS: atom_id res chain seq x y z
N MET A 1 33.35 7.44 -17.17
CA MET A 1 33.21 7.66 -15.70
C MET A 1 33.03 6.36 -14.93
N HIS A 2 32.12 5.45 -15.30
CA HIS A 2 31.86 4.20 -14.55
C HIS A 2 33.11 3.36 -14.30
N ARG A 3 33.94 3.10 -15.34
CA ARG A 3 35.15 2.24 -15.19
C ARG A 3 36.16 2.80 -14.18
N ALA A 4 36.39 4.11 -14.20
CA ALA A 4 37.33 4.75 -13.26
C ALA A 4 36.76 4.70 -11.81
N GLY A 5 35.48 5.01 -11.66
CA GLY A 5 34.80 4.95 -10.36
C GLY A 5 34.74 3.52 -9.81
N ALA A 6 34.41 2.53 -10.64
CA ALA A 6 34.41 1.12 -10.24
C ALA A 6 35.82 0.64 -9.83
N SER A 7 36.87 1.05 -10.57
CA SER A 7 38.27 0.71 -10.23
C SER A 7 38.67 1.30 -8.89
N ALA A 8 38.38 2.62 -8.66
CA ALA A 8 38.67 3.27 -7.38
C ALA A 8 37.92 2.62 -6.21
N LEU A 9 36.64 2.34 -6.38
CA LEU A 9 35.81 1.67 -5.37
C LEU A 9 36.33 0.25 -5.08
N GLY A 10 36.74 -0.49 -6.12
CA GLY A 10 37.32 -1.83 -5.95
C GLY A 10 38.63 -1.83 -5.17
N GLN A 11 39.43 -0.76 -5.24
CA GLN A 11 40.61 -0.62 -4.38
C GLN A 11 40.24 -0.39 -2.91
N LEU A 12 39.19 0.40 -2.65
CA LEU A 12 38.70 0.65 -1.30
C LEU A 12 38.04 -0.57 -0.66
N LEU A 13 37.46 -1.46 -1.47
CA LEU A 13 36.79 -2.67 -1.02
C LEU A 13 37.69 -3.92 -0.99
N ARG A 14 39.00 -3.72 -0.92
CA ARG A 14 39.98 -4.78 -0.63
C ARG A 14 40.25 -4.81 0.86
N PHE A 15 39.65 -5.75 1.55
CA PHE A 15 39.88 -5.92 2.97
C PHE A 15 41.29 -6.53 3.18
N PRO A 16 42.03 -6.01 4.15
CA PRO A 16 43.36 -6.56 4.48
C PRO A 16 43.25 -7.96 5.09
N LEU A 17 44.38 -8.63 5.18
CA LEU A 17 44.49 -9.87 5.97
C LEU A 17 44.13 -9.59 7.40
N PRO A 18 43.28 -10.41 8.05
CA PRO A 18 42.93 -10.22 9.44
C PRO A 18 44.17 -10.31 10.38
N SER A 19 44.30 -9.35 11.28
CA SER A 19 45.26 -9.41 12.36
C SER A 19 44.99 -10.63 13.27
N ALA A 20 45.92 -10.99 14.15
CA ALA A 20 45.81 -12.19 14.97
C ALA A 20 44.54 -12.25 15.82
N ASP A 21 44.09 -11.09 16.32
CA ASP A 21 42.86 -10.88 17.09
C ASP A 21 41.59 -10.93 16.25
N GLN A 22 41.68 -10.72 14.94
CA GLN A 22 40.57 -10.74 13.96
C GLN A 22 40.44 -12.08 13.23
N ARG A 23 41.28 -13.08 13.56
CA ARG A 23 41.22 -14.41 12.91
C ARG A 23 40.07 -15.29 13.38
N GLU A 24 39.33 -14.84 14.37
CA GLU A 24 38.12 -15.50 14.84
C GLU A 24 36.91 -14.56 14.72
N ALA A 25 35.77 -15.11 14.34
CA ALA A 25 34.49 -14.38 14.23
C ALA A 25 33.40 -15.15 14.99
N PRO A 26 32.45 -14.49 15.67
CA PRO A 26 31.35 -15.15 16.35
C PRO A 26 30.48 -15.91 15.35
N CYS A 27 30.10 -17.14 15.70
CA CYS A 27 29.21 -17.97 14.92
C CYS A 27 27.81 -18.02 15.57
N PRO A 28 26.72 -18.05 14.80
CA PRO A 28 25.35 -18.20 15.34
C PRO A 28 25.14 -19.44 16.21
N CYS A 29 25.98 -20.49 16.06
CA CYS A 29 25.93 -21.69 16.89
C CYS A 29 26.55 -21.50 18.28
N GLY A 30 27.03 -20.32 18.64
CA GLY A 30 27.68 -20.03 19.93
C GLY A 30 29.20 -20.31 19.98
N HIS A 31 29.77 -20.84 18.90
CA HIS A 31 31.20 -21.06 18.75
C HIS A 31 31.88 -19.98 17.93
N HIS A 32 33.19 -20.08 17.72
CA HIS A 32 33.96 -19.16 16.88
C HIS A 32 34.27 -19.79 15.50
N ALA A 33 34.00 -19.05 14.44
CA ALA A 33 34.47 -19.38 13.11
C ALA A 33 35.89 -18.87 12.90
N ARG A 34 36.73 -19.65 12.26
CA ARG A 34 38.14 -19.33 12.04
C ARG A 34 38.38 -18.84 10.62
N TYR A 35 39.21 -17.81 10.48
CA TYR A 35 39.69 -17.32 9.21
C TYR A 35 40.32 -18.45 8.38
N GLN A 36 39.98 -18.50 7.11
CA GLN A 36 40.54 -19.47 6.15
C GLN A 36 41.36 -18.75 5.07
N GLU A 37 40.76 -17.84 4.34
CA GLU A 37 41.36 -17.19 3.17
C GLU A 37 40.63 -15.88 2.79
N ILE A 38 41.22 -15.10 1.91
CA ILE A 38 40.52 -13.99 1.23
C ILE A 38 39.78 -14.55 0.01
N ARG A 39 38.49 -14.23 -0.10
CA ARG A 39 37.66 -14.57 -1.27
C ARG A 39 37.10 -13.32 -1.92
N SER A 40 37.16 -13.29 -3.24
CA SER A 40 36.55 -12.22 -4.04
C SER A 40 35.08 -12.53 -4.38
N LYS A 41 34.33 -11.48 -4.51
CA LYS A 41 32.92 -11.47 -4.96
C LYS A 41 32.69 -10.29 -5.88
N SER A 42 32.10 -10.54 -7.04
CA SER A 42 31.67 -9.47 -7.93
C SER A 42 30.33 -8.89 -7.44
N VAL A 43 30.28 -7.59 -7.26
CA VAL A 43 29.09 -6.84 -6.80
C VAL A 43 28.76 -5.72 -7.79
N LEU A 44 27.54 -5.72 -8.29
CA LEU A 44 27.05 -4.63 -9.12
C LEU A 44 26.76 -3.40 -8.24
N THR A 45 27.44 -2.31 -8.51
CA THR A 45 27.28 -1.03 -7.84
C THR A 45 26.71 0.03 -8.79
N MET A 46 26.38 1.21 -8.30
CA MET A 46 25.99 2.33 -9.14
C MET A 46 27.10 2.81 -10.09
N LEU A 47 28.35 2.41 -9.83
CA LEU A 47 29.51 2.70 -10.67
C LEU A 47 29.88 1.54 -11.62
N GLY A 48 29.05 0.50 -11.66
CA GLY A 48 29.30 -0.75 -12.42
C GLY A 48 29.73 -1.89 -11.50
N SER A 49 30.20 -2.99 -12.11
CA SER A 49 30.65 -4.19 -11.39
C SER A 49 31.99 -3.93 -10.68
N VAL A 50 32.09 -4.31 -9.43
CA VAL A 50 33.24 -4.11 -8.56
C VAL A 50 33.59 -5.44 -7.86
N GLU A 51 34.89 -5.80 -7.85
CA GLU A 51 35.40 -6.93 -7.07
C GLU A 51 35.62 -6.53 -5.61
N VAL A 52 34.90 -7.21 -4.71
CA VAL A 52 35.05 -7.07 -3.25
C VAL A 52 35.85 -8.24 -2.73
N SER A 53 37.09 -8.01 -2.29
CA SER A 53 37.98 -9.02 -1.72
C SER A 53 37.89 -8.96 -0.20
N ARG A 54 37.39 -10.01 0.45
CA ARG A 54 37.08 -10.01 1.90
C ARG A 54 37.39 -11.35 2.57
N PRO A 55 37.67 -11.34 3.89
CA PRO A 55 37.99 -12.53 4.66
C PRO A 55 36.82 -13.52 4.72
N TYR A 56 37.13 -14.80 4.50
CA TYR A 56 36.21 -15.92 4.67
C TYR A 56 36.52 -16.66 5.96
N TYR A 57 35.50 -16.95 6.74
CA TYR A 57 35.57 -17.67 8.00
C TYR A 57 34.75 -18.95 7.96
N LEU A 58 35.25 -20.03 8.53
CA LEU A 58 34.57 -21.32 8.62
C LEU A 58 34.45 -21.74 10.08
N CYS A 59 33.24 -22.08 10.50
CA CYS A 59 33.05 -22.62 11.84
C CYS A 59 33.39 -24.11 11.86
N PRO A 60 34.32 -24.57 12.71
CA PRO A 60 34.74 -25.99 12.79
C PRO A 60 33.65 -26.87 13.40
N HIS A 61 32.65 -26.28 14.10
CA HIS A 61 31.60 -27.02 14.78
C HIS A 61 30.35 -27.25 13.93
N CYS A 62 29.82 -26.20 13.30
CA CYS A 62 28.59 -26.28 12.50
C CYS A 62 28.83 -26.20 10.99
N HIS A 63 30.06 -25.97 10.55
CA HIS A 63 30.53 -25.91 9.17
C HIS A 63 29.97 -24.84 8.23
N PRO A 64 29.06 -23.90 8.59
CA PRO A 64 28.71 -22.82 7.70
C PRO A 64 29.87 -21.84 7.54
N GLY A 65 30.07 -21.41 6.31
CA GLY A 65 30.98 -20.33 5.98
C GLY A 65 30.31 -18.97 6.19
N GLN A 66 31.06 -17.96 6.56
CA GLN A 66 30.58 -16.61 6.77
C GLN A 66 31.56 -15.54 6.32
N PHE A 67 30.99 -14.39 5.92
CA PHE A 67 31.71 -13.21 5.49
C PHE A 67 31.21 -12.00 6.28
N PRO A 68 31.84 -11.65 7.42
CA PRO A 68 31.40 -10.50 8.23
C PRO A 68 31.30 -9.20 7.43
N ALA A 69 32.25 -8.96 6.50
CA ALA A 69 32.24 -7.79 5.63
C ALA A 69 31.02 -7.71 4.71
N ASP A 70 30.42 -8.85 4.29
CA ASP A 70 29.21 -8.85 3.46
C ASP A 70 28.03 -8.27 4.25
N ARG A 71 27.97 -8.43 5.58
CA ARG A 71 26.96 -7.82 6.47
C ARG A 71 27.19 -6.32 6.64
N GLU A 72 28.43 -5.91 6.86
CA GLU A 72 28.80 -4.49 7.00
C GLU A 72 28.49 -3.70 5.74
N LEU A 73 28.74 -4.31 4.57
CA LEU A 73 28.46 -3.71 3.26
C LEU A 73 27.01 -3.90 2.81
N ASP A 74 26.21 -4.63 3.57
CA ASP A 74 24.82 -5.00 3.20
C ASP A 74 24.74 -5.64 1.81
N ILE A 75 25.63 -6.63 1.55
CA ILE A 75 25.69 -7.43 0.31
C ILE A 75 25.58 -8.94 0.59
N GLU A 76 25.15 -9.33 1.79
CA GLU A 76 24.94 -10.73 2.12
C GLU A 76 23.86 -11.35 1.22
N ASN A 77 24.13 -12.50 0.63
CA ASN A 77 23.23 -13.24 -0.26
C ASN A 77 22.74 -12.47 -1.51
N THR A 78 23.45 -11.42 -1.93
CA THR A 78 23.12 -10.64 -3.10
C THR A 78 24.36 -10.22 -3.87
N GLU A 79 24.25 -10.09 -5.20
CA GLU A 79 25.28 -9.56 -6.08
C GLU A 79 25.06 -8.06 -6.38
N SER A 80 24.15 -7.40 -5.70
CA SER A 80 23.81 -6.00 -5.91
C SER A 80 24.04 -5.17 -4.64
N SER A 81 24.72 -4.05 -4.78
CA SER A 81 24.91 -3.08 -3.70
C SER A 81 23.57 -2.49 -3.22
N PRO A 82 23.49 -1.93 -2.01
CA PRO A 82 22.29 -1.26 -1.51
C PRO A 82 21.75 -0.18 -2.46
N GLY A 83 22.64 0.59 -3.11
CA GLY A 83 22.26 1.62 -4.09
C GLY A 83 21.56 1.02 -5.33
N VAL A 84 22.08 -0.08 -5.89
CA VAL A 84 21.44 -0.77 -7.02
C VAL A 84 20.12 -1.41 -6.60
N ARG A 85 20.06 -2.05 -5.43
CA ARG A 85 18.80 -2.62 -4.92
C ARG A 85 17.72 -1.55 -4.74
N ARG A 86 18.11 -0.35 -4.26
CA ARG A 86 17.19 0.80 -4.18
C ARG A 86 16.68 1.20 -5.57
N MET A 87 17.55 1.26 -6.58
CA MET A 87 17.13 1.55 -7.97
C MET A 87 16.16 0.49 -8.49
N HIS A 88 16.47 -0.80 -8.29
CA HIS A 88 15.57 -1.90 -8.65
C HIS A 88 14.18 -1.75 -8.02
N ALA A 89 14.13 -1.44 -6.73
CA ALA A 89 12.87 -1.25 -6.01
C ALA A 89 12.06 -0.06 -6.57
N LEU A 90 12.72 1.07 -6.83
CA LEU A 90 12.07 2.27 -7.37
C LEU A 90 11.47 2.01 -8.76
N VAL A 91 12.26 1.50 -9.70
CA VAL A 91 11.75 1.24 -11.05
C VAL A 91 10.73 0.09 -11.07
N GLY A 92 10.92 -0.93 -10.24
CA GLY A 92 9.97 -2.05 -10.11
C GLY A 92 8.63 -1.65 -9.50
N GLN A 93 8.60 -0.57 -8.74
CA GLN A 93 7.40 0.04 -8.20
C GLN A 93 6.63 0.84 -9.27
N GLU A 94 7.35 1.59 -10.11
CA GLU A 94 6.75 2.56 -11.04
C GLU A 94 6.30 1.92 -12.36
N ALA A 95 6.99 0.86 -12.83
CA ALA A 95 6.81 0.32 -14.16
C ALA A 95 6.84 -1.22 -14.20
N PRO A 96 6.39 -1.86 -15.29
CA PRO A 96 6.69 -3.26 -15.58
C PRO A 96 8.20 -3.52 -15.51
N PHE A 97 8.62 -4.67 -14.99
CA PHE A 97 10.03 -4.94 -14.67
C PHE A 97 10.98 -4.83 -15.86
N ASP A 98 10.53 -5.19 -17.06
CA ASP A 98 11.34 -5.04 -18.26
C ASP A 98 11.51 -3.57 -18.64
N HIS A 99 10.46 -2.76 -18.50
CA HIS A 99 10.57 -1.31 -18.68
C HIS A 99 11.45 -0.67 -17.59
N GLY A 100 11.33 -1.12 -16.34
CA GLY A 100 12.24 -0.69 -15.26
C GLY A 100 13.69 -1.03 -15.55
N ARG A 101 13.98 -2.19 -16.14
CA ARG A 101 15.31 -2.57 -16.62
C ARG A 101 15.84 -1.58 -17.67
N GLU A 102 15.03 -1.23 -18.67
CA GLU A 102 15.40 -0.22 -19.67
C GLU A 102 15.66 1.16 -19.06
N GLN A 103 14.83 1.59 -18.09
CA GLN A 103 15.06 2.85 -17.38
C GLN A 103 16.42 2.86 -16.66
N ILE A 104 16.80 1.78 -15.97
CA ILE A 104 18.12 1.67 -15.32
C ILE A 104 19.24 1.74 -16.35
N LYS A 105 19.08 1.06 -17.50
CA LYS A 105 20.07 1.12 -18.58
C LYS A 105 20.24 2.54 -19.11
N VAL A 106 19.15 3.23 -19.41
CA VAL A 106 19.18 4.59 -19.98
C VAL A 106 19.68 5.63 -18.99
N LEU A 107 19.18 5.59 -17.75
CA LEU A 107 19.44 6.65 -16.75
C LEU A 107 20.76 6.42 -16.00
N ALA A 108 21.10 5.18 -15.71
CA ALA A 108 22.28 4.83 -14.91
C ALA A 108 23.38 4.10 -15.68
N GLY A 109 23.16 3.74 -16.95
CA GLY A 109 24.15 3.01 -17.75
C GLY A 109 24.49 1.62 -17.22
N LEU A 110 23.58 1.01 -16.43
CA LEU A 110 23.78 -0.30 -15.83
C LEU A 110 22.99 -1.38 -16.58
N GLU A 111 23.66 -2.48 -16.89
CA GLU A 111 23.00 -3.66 -17.47
C GLU A 111 22.51 -4.55 -16.34
N VAL A 112 21.18 -4.68 -16.24
CA VAL A 112 20.50 -5.56 -15.27
C VAL A 112 19.46 -6.43 -16.00
N THR A 113 18.96 -7.47 -15.37
CA THR A 113 17.89 -8.28 -15.92
C THR A 113 16.53 -7.87 -15.32
N ALA A 114 15.45 -8.01 -16.09
CA ALA A 114 14.10 -7.81 -15.56
C ALA A 114 13.84 -8.68 -14.33
N LYS A 115 14.40 -9.91 -14.31
CA LYS A 115 14.29 -10.85 -13.19
C LYS A 115 15.03 -10.36 -11.93
N SER A 116 16.15 -9.65 -12.06
CA SER A 116 16.83 -9.07 -10.90
C SER A 116 16.04 -7.89 -10.32
N VAL A 117 15.42 -7.07 -11.18
CA VAL A 117 14.51 -5.99 -10.74
C VAL A 117 13.33 -6.58 -9.99
N GLU A 118 12.66 -7.59 -10.57
CA GLU A 118 11.53 -8.29 -9.95
C GLU A 118 11.90 -8.85 -8.58
N ARG A 119 12.91 -9.71 -8.50
CA ARG A 119 13.32 -10.35 -7.24
C ARG A 119 13.65 -9.35 -6.14
N THR A 120 14.33 -8.27 -6.50
CA THR A 120 14.71 -7.24 -5.52
C THR A 120 13.49 -6.47 -5.04
N ALA A 121 12.60 -6.07 -5.95
CA ALA A 121 11.38 -5.36 -5.61
C ALA A 121 10.45 -6.24 -4.74
N GLU A 122 10.30 -7.53 -5.09
CA GLU A 122 9.53 -8.50 -4.32
C GLU A 122 10.10 -8.71 -2.90
N ALA A 123 11.42 -8.90 -2.79
CA ALA A 123 12.06 -9.12 -1.49
C ALA A 123 11.91 -7.92 -0.56
N MET A 124 12.11 -6.70 -1.09
CA MET A 124 11.93 -5.46 -0.30
C MET A 124 10.46 -5.26 0.09
N GLY A 125 9.54 -5.55 -0.81
CA GLY A 125 8.11 -5.47 -0.50
C GLY A 125 7.68 -6.50 0.54
N ALA A 126 8.21 -7.72 0.50
CA ALA A 126 7.94 -8.75 1.52
C ALA A 126 8.45 -8.34 2.91
N ASP A 127 9.66 -7.74 2.98
CA ASP A 127 10.22 -7.23 4.24
C ASP A 127 9.36 -6.12 4.83
N ILE A 128 8.92 -5.17 4.00
CA ILE A 128 8.02 -4.10 4.43
C ILE A 128 6.69 -4.65 4.93
N ALA A 129 6.08 -5.59 4.19
CA ALA A 129 4.83 -6.22 4.59
C ALA A 129 4.98 -6.97 5.94
N ALA A 130 6.09 -7.66 6.15
CA ALA A 130 6.37 -8.35 7.41
C ALA A 130 6.50 -7.37 8.58
N ASN A 131 7.21 -6.26 8.38
CA ASN A 131 7.36 -5.20 9.38
C ASN A 131 6.03 -4.53 9.73
N GLU A 132 5.19 -4.23 8.73
CA GLU A 132 3.84 -3.69 8.98
C GLU A 132 2.94 -4.68 9.71
N GLN A 133 2.96 -5.95 9.35
CA GLN A 133 2.21 -6.98 10.07
C GLN A 133 2.69 -7.13 11.51
N CYS A 134 3.98 -7.01 11.76
CA CYS A 134 4.52 -6.98 13.12
C CYS A 134 3.99 -5.76 13.90
N ALA A 135 4.02 -4.57 13.29
CA ALA A 135 3.49 -3.35 13.90
C ALA A 135 1.98 -3.42 14.17
N ILE A 136 1.20 -3.99 13.24
CA ILE A 136 -0.25 -4.21 13.43
C ILE A 136 -0.50 -5.17 14.59
N ARG A 137 0.23 -6.28 14.69
CA ARG A 137 0.08 -7.24 15.80
C ARG A 137 0.40 -6.59 17.15
N ARG A 138 1.44 -5.76 17.24
CA ARG A 138 1.77 -5.00 18.44
C ARG A 138 0.66 -4.03 18.82
N ALA A 139 0.12 -3.30 17.83
CA ALA A 139 -0.98 -2.37 18.05
C ALA A 139 -2.25 -3.08 18.57
N VAL A 140 -2.57 -4.27 18.09
CA VAL A 140 -3.69 -5.10 18.60
C VAL A 140 -3.47 -5.52 20.06
N GLN A 141 -2.23 -5.66 20.50
CA GLN A 141 -1.85 -5.93 21.90
C GLN A 141 -1.74 -4.65 22.76
N LEU A 142 -2.27 -3.52 22.28
CA LEU A 142 -2.21 -2.20 22.92
C LEU A 142 -0.79 -1.62 23.05
N ASP A 143 0.19 -2.19 22.34
CA ASP A 143 1.54 -1.64 22.23
C ASP A 143 1.57 -0.64 21.03
N LEU A 144 0.87 0.46 21.22
CA LEU A 144 0.82 1.54 20.22
C LEU A 144 2.03 2.46 20.38
N PRO A 145 2.62 2.95 19.27
CA PRO A 145 3.72 3.90 19.36
C PRO A 145 3.26 5.21 20.01
N VAL A 146 4.15 5.80 20.80
CA VAL A 146 3.93 7.14 21.34
C VAL A 146 4.07 8.15 20.20
N VAL A 147 3.00 8.88 19.90
CA VAL A 147 2.96 9.88 18.84
C VAL A 147 2.89 11.28 19.46
N VAL A 148 4.06 11.94 19.50
CA VAL A 148 4.20 13.31 20.00
C VAL A 148 4.09 14.33 18.86
N GLY A 149 3.74 15.59 19.17
CA GLY A 149 3.67 16.68 18.23
C GLY A 149 2.55 17.67 18.58
N GLU A 150 2.39 18.71 17.77
CA GLU A 150 1.37 19.73 17.95
C GLU A 150 -0.06 19.18 17.80
N PRO A 151 -1.06 19.80 18.44
CA PRO A 151 -2.47 19.48 18.23
C PRO A 151 -2.84 19.61 16.74
N ILE A 152 -3.65 18.67 16.26
CA ILE A 152 -4.13 18.65 14.87
C ILE A 152 -5.58 19.12 14.89
N PRO A 153 -5.94 20.23 14.20
CA PRO A 153 -7.32 20.71 14.21
C PRO A 153 -8.30 19.68 13.66
N ILE A 154 -8.05 19.14 12.46
CA ILE A 154 -8.92 18.15 11.83
C ILE A 154 -8.07 17.07 11.16
N LEU A 155 -8.36 15.82 11.45
CA LEU A 155 -7.74 14.66 10.78
C LEU A 155 -8.79 13.82 10.09
N TYR A 156 -8.51 13.46 8.85
CA TYR A 156 -9.36 12.64 8.00
C TYR A 156 -8.77 11.26 7.79
N VAL A 157 -9.65 10.27 7.82
CA VAL A 157 -9.41 8.91 7.33
C VAL A 157 -10.39 8.69 6.17
N GLN A 158 -9.89 8.35 4.99
CA GLN A 158 -10.73 7.93 3.87
C GLN A 158 -10.43 6.50 3.51
N MET A 159 -11.46 5.74 3.16
CA MET A 159 -11.37 4.33 2.80
C MET A 159 -12.15 4.07 1.51
N ASP A 160 -11.56 3.24 0.65
CA ASP A 160 -12.16 2.82 -0.62
C ASP A 160 -11.67 1.42 -1.03
N GLY A 161 -12.41 0.74 -1.89
CA GLY A 161 -12.08 -0.56 -2.44
C GLY A 161 -12.04 -0.54 -3.97
N THR A 162 -10.94 -0.98 -4.57
CA THR A 162 -10.83 -1.04 -6.02
C THR A 162 -10.41 -2.43 -6.51
N GLY A 163 -11.07 -2.92 -7.59
CA GLY A 163 -10.73 -4.20 -8.21
C GLY A 163 -9.43 -4.10 -9.00
N VAL A 164 -8.53 -5.07 -8.81
CA VAL A 164 -7.30 -5.22 -9.59
C VAL A 164 -7.26 -6.59 -10.26
N PRO A 165 -6.80 -6.69 -11.51
CA PRO A 165 -6.64 -7.97 -12.19
C PRO A 165 -5.58 -8.80 -11.45
N VAL A 166 -5.82 -10.10 -11.34
CA VAL A 166 -4.87 -11.05 -10.75
C VAL A 166 -4.80 -12.32 -11.61
N VAL A 167 -3.70 -13.05 -11.48
CA VAL A 167 -3.54 -14.35 -12.15
C VAL A 167 -4.60 -15.34 -11.68
N LYS A 168 -4.94 -16.34 -12.53
CA LYS A 168 -5.98 -17.36 -12.24
C LYS A 168 -5.84 -17.99 -10.85
N LYS A 169 -4.60 -18.31 -10.43
CA LYS A 169 -4.31 -18.84 -9.09
C LYS A 169 -4.77 -17.91 -7.97
N GLY A 170 -4.74 -16.59 -8.17
CA GLY A 170 -5.16 -15.60 -7.17
C GLY A 170 -6.68 -15.48 -7.01
N THR A 171 -7.46 -16.06 -7.93
CA THR A 171 -8.93 -16.06 -7.91
C THR A 171 -9.52 -17.46 -7.87
N GLU A 172 -8.71 -18.49 -7.73
CA GLU A 172 -9.14 -19.88 -7.67
C GLU A 172 -10.21 -20.09 -6.57
N GLY A 173 -11.30 -20.76 -6.91
CA GLY A 173 -12.44 -20.99 -6.00
C GLY A 173 -13.33 -19.77 -5.74
N ARG A 174 -13.07 -18.60 -6.34
CA ARG A 174 -13.87 -17.38 -6.14
C ARG A 174 -14.87 -17.17 -7.28
N LYS A 175 -16.11 -16.86 -6.91
CA LYS A 175 -17.16 -16.47 -7.88
C LYS A 175 -16.92 -15.05 -8.39
N GLY A 176 -17.13 -14.85 -9.68
CA GLY A 176 -17.10 -13.52 -10.31
C GLY A 176 -18.35 -12.70 -9.99
N LYS A 177 -18.35 -11.42 -10.38
CA LYS A 177 -19.55 -10.56 -10.28
C LYS A 177 -20.68 -10.98 -11.24
N ILE A 178 -20.36 -11.70 -12.30
CA ILE A 178 -21.31 -12.26 -13.26
C ILE A 178 -21.53 -13.72 -12.87
N ASP A 179 -22.80 -14.11 -12.68
CA ASP A 179 -23.15 -15.47 -12.30
C ASP A 179 -22.58 -16.50 -13.30
N GLY A 180 -22.02 -17.56 -12.77
CA GLY A 180 -21.41 -18.65 -13.54
C GLY A 180 -19.97 -18.35 -14.07
N GLN A 181 -19.43 -17.14 -13.88
CA GLN A 181 -18.05 -16.84 -14.27
C GLN A 181 -17.09 -16.80 -13.07
N PRO A 182 -15.85 -17.30 -13.22
CA PRO A 182 -14.84 -17.18 -12.18
C PRO A 182 -14.41 -15.70 -12.00
N ALA A 183 -14.01 -15.35 -10.80
CA ALA A 183 -13.48 -14.03 -10.53
C ALA A 183 -12.18 -13.78 -11.33
N ARG A 184 -12.04 -12.59 -11.90
CA ARG A 184 -10.83 -12.15 -12.63
C ARG A 184 -10.06 -11.07 -11.88
N THR A 185 -10.65 -10.54 -10.82
CA THR A 185 -10.09 -9.44 -10.04
C THR A 185 -10.13 -9.77 -8.55
N ARG A 186 -9.22 -9.16 -7.80
CA ARG A 186 -9.28 -9.06 -6.34
C ARG A 186 -9.49 -7.62 -5.93
N GLU A 187 -10.20 -7.40 -4.84
CA GLU A 187 -10.34 -6.08 -4.25
C GLU A 187 -9.10 -5.74 -3.46
N VAL A 188 -8.47 -4.60 -3.81
CA VAL A 188 -7.50 -3.90 -2.96
C VAL A 188 -8.29 -2.91 -2.12
N LYS A 189 -8.15 -2.97 -0.82
CA LYS A 189 -8.62 -1.92 0.08
C LYS A 189 -7.52 -0.88 0.21
N LEU A 190 -7.88 0.37 -0.02
CA LEU A 190 -7.00 1.51 0.11
C LEU A 190 -7.55 2.46 1.15
N GLY A 191 -6.67 2.99 1.98
CA GLY A 191 -6.98 4.07 2.90
C GLY A 191 -6.00 5.21 2.76
N CYS A 192 -6.45 6.41 3.06
CA CYS A 192 -5.56 7.54 3.21
C CYS A 192 -5.88 8.32 4.49
N VAL A 193 -4.83 8.93 5.03
CA VAL A 193 -4.92 9.80 6.20
C VAL A 193 -4.29 11.14 5.84
N PHE A 194 -4.98 12.24 6.14
CA PHE A 194 -4.48 13.60 5.92
C PHE A 194 -5.06 14.57 6.95
N THR A 195 -4.46 15.75 7.01
CA THR A 195 -4.88 16.81 7.95
C THR A 195 -5.42 18.03 7.23
N GLN A 196 -6.16 18.83 7.98
CA GLN A 196 -6.66 20.13 7.57
C GLN A 196 -6.52 21.10 8.73
N THR A 197 -5.84 22.22 8.49
CA THR A 197 -5.68 23.31 9.45
C THR A 197 -6.48 24.55 9.05
N THR A 198 -6.77 24.73 7.77
CA THR A 198 -7.40 25.94 7.24
C THR A 198 -8.54 25.65 6.27
N TRP A 199 -9.20 26.72 5.85
CA TRP A 199 -10.21 26.77 4.79
C TRP A 199 -10.04 28.04 3.97
N ASP A 200 -10.58 28.09 2.76
CA ASP A 200 -10.51 29.24 1.88
C ASP A 200 -11.50 30.37 2.29
N GLN A 201 -11.48 31.47 1.52
CA GLN A 201 -12.35 32.62 1.77
C GLN A 201 -13.83 32.31 1.62
N GLU A 202 -14.18 31.27 0.85
CA GLU A 202 -15.53 30.78 0.63
C GLU A 202 -15.97 29.75 1.70
N GLY A 203 -15.05 29.37 2.60
CA GLY A 203 -15.27 28.42 3.67
C GLY A 203 -15.09 26.95 3.26
N TYR A 204 -14.51 26.68 2.11
CA TYR A 204 -14.19 25.31 1.68
C TYR A 204 -12.90 24.81 2.36
N ALA A 205 -12.92 23.55 2.72
CA ALA A 205 -11.79 22.87 3.34
C ALA A 205 -10.55 22.90 2.44
N ILE A 206 -9.39 23.22 3.00
CA ILE A 206 -8.08 23.12 2.35
C ILE A 206 -7.29 22.02 3.05
N ARG A 207 -6.84 21.04 2.29
CA ARG A 207 -5.96 19.99 2.79
C ARG A 207 -4.55 20.55 3.01
N ASP A 208 -3.94 20.21 4.15
CA ASP A 208 -2.57 20.62 4.42
C ASP A 208 -1.61 19.98 3.39
N PRO A 209 -0.66 20.75 2.84
CA PRO A 209 0.37 20.22 1.95
C PRO A 209 1.13 19.07 2.61
N ASP A 210 1.52 18.08 1.81
CA ASP A 210 2.32 16.92 2.23
C ASP A 210 1.77 16.12 3.44
N SER A 211 0.53 16.39 3.86
CA SER A 211 -0.07 15.70 5.00
C SER A 211 -0.60 14.31 4.68
N THR A 212 -0.81 13.99 3.40
CA THR A 212 -1.47 12.75 2.98
C THR A 212 -0.52 11.57 2.98
N THR A 213 -0.95 10.48 3.62
CA THR A 213 -0.34 9.15 3.49
C THR A 213 -1.38 8.16 3.02
N TYR A 214 -0.93 7.12 2.32
CA TYR A 214 -1.77 6.02 1.84
C TYR A 214 -1.29 4.70 2.42
N THR A 215 -2.23 3.81 2.74
CA THR A 215 -1.96 2.42 3.09
C THR A 215 -3.01 1.53 2.43
N GLY A 216 -2.62 0.35 1.97
CA GLY A 216 -3.56 -0.54 1.30
C GLY A 216 -3.05 -1.95 1.19
N ALA A 217 -4.00 -2.90 1.03
CA ALA A 217 -3.68 -4.31 0.87
C ALA A 217 -4.84 -5.09 0.22
N ILE A 218 -4.52 -6.29 -0.29
CA ILE A 218 -5.51 -7.31 -0.64
C ILE A 218 -5.78 -8.17 0.59
N GLU A 219 -6.66 -7.73 1.46
CA GLU A 219 -6.96 -8.38 2.73
C GLU A 219 -8.45 -8.25 3.09
N THR A 220 -8.88 -8.87 4.18
CA THR A 220 -10.24 -8.74 4.68
C THR A 220 -10.52 -7.32 5.19
N ALA A 221 -11.79 -6.96 5.36
CA ALA A 221 -12.15 -5.67 5.92
C ALA A 221 -11.61 -5.50 7.35
N ASP A 222 -11.64 -6.56 8.15
CA ASP A 222 -11.20 -6.53 9.55
C ASP A 222 -9.68 -6.38 9.69
N GLU A 223 -8.91 -7.03 8.81
CA GLU A 223 -7.46 -6.83 8.75
C GLU A 223 -7.12 -5.41 8.31
N PHE A 224 -7.83 -4.91 7.29
CA PHE A 224 -7.66 -3.56 6.80
C PHE A 224 -8.04 -2.50 7.85
N GLY A 225 -9.10 -2.73 8.62
CA GLY A 225 -9.49 -1.84 9.74
C GLY A 225 -8.34 -1.62 10.73
N LYS A 226 -7.64 -2.69 11.11
CA LYS A 226 -6.46 -2.59 12.00
C LYS A 226 -5.32 -1.82 11.35
N ARG A 227 -5.08 -2.04 10.06
CA ARG A 227 -4.05 -1.35 9.27
C ARG A 227 -4.31 0.16 9.21
N ILE A 228 -5.51 0.56 8.81
CA ILE A 228 -5.84 1.99 8.67
C ILE A 228 -5.91 2.70 10.02
N TYR A 229 -6.31 1.98 11.08
CA TYR A 229 -6.25 2.51 12.43
C TYR A 229 -4.82 2.80 12.88
N LEU A 230 -3.88 1.88 12.67
CA LEU A 230 -2.47 2.10 12.98
C LEU A 230 -1.90 3.26 12.18
N GLU A 231 -2.25 3.39 10.89
CA GLU A 231 -1.83 4.54 10.09
C GLU A 231 -2.38 5.85 10.62
N ALA A 232 -3.68 5.90 10.95
CA ALA A 232 -4.31 7.08 11.56
C ALA A 232 -3.66 7.42 12.90
N TRP A 233 -3.35 6.42 13.74
CA TRP A 233 -2.65 6.61 15.00
C TRP A 233 -1.27 7.23 14.79
N ASN A 234 -0.47 6.69 13.89
CA ASN A 234 0.86 7.21 13.55
C ASN A 234 0.80 8.65 13.03
N ARG A 235 -0.31 9.04 12.40
CA ARG A 235 -0.57 10.38 11.88
C ARG A 235 -1.17 11.34 12.92
N GLY A 236 -1.34 10.89 14.16
CA GLY A 236 -1.78 11.72 15.28
C GLY A 236 -3.28 11.71 15.53
N TRP A 237 -3.96 10.60 15.27
CA TRP A 237 -5.39 10.43 15.58
C TRP A 237 -5.72 10.80 17.03
N SER A 238 -4.85 10.43 17.98
CA SER A 238 -5.04 10.77 19.41
C SER A 238 -5.02 12.27 19.70
N ARG A 239 -4.30 13.06 18.88
CA ARG A 239 -4.12 14.51 19.05
C ARG A 239 -5.09 15.35 18.21
N ALA A 240 -5.91 14.70 17.37
CA ALA A 240 -6.85 15.41 16.51
C ALA A 240 -8.06 15.93 17.30
N GLY A 241 -8.35 17.22 17.15
CA GLY A 241 -9.51 17.88 17.75
C GLY A 241 -10.82 17.43 17.09
N LYS A 242 -10.89 17.44 15.76
CA LYS A 242 -11.97 16.82 14.99
C LYS A 242 -11.45 15.61 14.24
N LYS A 243 -12.22 14.56 14.26
CA LYS A 243 -11.91 13.25 13.66
C LYS A 243 -12.97 12.91 12.64
N VAL A 244 -12.59 12.68 11.40
CA VAL A 244 -13.51 12.47 10.28
C VAL A 244 -13.18 11.19 9.56
N VAL A 245 -14.19 10.35 9.32
CA VAL A 245 -14.08 9.17 8.46
C VAL A 245 -14.97 9.37 7.24
N MET A 246 -14.42 9.14 6.05
CA MET A 246 -15.14 9.30 4.77
C MET A 246 -15.03 8.03 3.92
N GLY A 247 -16.09 7.77 3.16
CA GLY A 247 -16.13 6.65 2.21
C GLY A 247 -17.33 6.72 1.28
N GLU A 248 -17.43 5.75 0.37
CA GLU A 248 -18.49 5.72 -0.66
C GLU A 248 -19.85 5.18 -0.18
N GLY A 249 -19.95 4.73 1.05
CA GLY A 249 -21.20 4.19 1.61
C GLY A 249 -21.26 2.66 1.64
N ALA A 250 -20.19 1.97 1.26
CA ALA A 250 -20.09 0.53 1.42
C ALA A 250 -20.13 0.13 2.90
N GLU A 251 -20.92 -0.88 3.23
CA GLU A 251 -21.17 -1.30 4.63
C GLU A 251 -19.89 -1.64 5.39
N TRP A 252 -18.94 -2.29 4.74
CA TRP A 252 -17.67 -2.64 5.38
C TRP A 252 -16.89 -1.42 5.88
N ILE A 253 -16.98 -0.27 5.18
CA ILE A 253 -16.31 0.98 5.58
C ILE A 253 -16.87 1.47 6.92
N TRP A 254 -18.20 1.44 7.06
CA TRP A 254 -18.86 1.92 8.27
C TRP A 254 -18.67 0.97 9.44
N ASN A 255 -18.65 -0.33 9.19
CA ASN A 255 -18.32 -1.32 10.22
C ASN A 255 -16.91 -1.10 10.78
N GLN A 256 -15.93 -0.80 9.92
CA GLN A 256 -14.58 -0.46 10.37
C GLN A 256 -14.53 0.93 11.03
N ALA A 257 -15.32 1.89 10.56
CA ALA A 257 -15.41 3.21 11.17
C ALA A 257 -15.97 3.13 12.60
N ASP A 258 -17.03 2.37 12.81
CA ASP A 258 -17.64 2.19 14.13
C ASP A 258 -16.71 1.43 15.10
N LEU A 259 -16.00 0.42 14.61
CA LEU A 259 -15.10 -0.41 15.40
C LEU A 259 -13.82 0.34 15.81
N HIS A 260 -13.15 0.99 14.85
CA HIS A 260 -11.81 1.54 15.05
C HIS A 260 -11.78 3.06 15.28
N PHE A 261 -12.83 3.77 14.92
CA PHE A 261 -12.92 5.24 14.98
C PHE A 261 -14.17 5.73 15.69
N PRO A 262 -14.47 5.20 16.90
CA PRO A 262 -15.69 5.57 17.62
C PRO A 262 -15.74 7.08 17.87
N GLY A 263 -16.92 7.68 17.68
CA GLY A 263 -17.13 9.12 17.85
C GLY A 263 -16.62 10.00 16.70
N ALA A 264 -16.04 9.44 15.65
CA ALA A 264 -15.67 10.20 14.46
C ALA A 264 -16.90 10.68 13.68
N ILE A 265 -16.78 11.85 13.06
CA ILE A 265 -17.79 12.34 12.11
C ILE A 265 -17.71 11.48 10.87
N GLN A 266 -18.77 10.75 10.54
CA GLN A 266 -18.85 9.90 9.36
C GLN A 266 -19.51 10.67 8.21
N ILE A 267 -18.87 10.66 7.02
CA ILE A 267 -19.35 11.40 5.85
C ILE A 267 -19.31 10.47 4.63
N VAL A 268 -20.46 10.25 4.01
CA VAL A 268 -20.52 9.62 2.68
C VAL A 268 -20.08 10.63 1.63
N ASP A 269 -19.26 10.18 0.70
CA ASP A 269 -18.85 11.00 -0.45
C ASP A 269 -20.05 11.58 -1.20
N LEU A 270 -20.09 12.93 -1.32
CA LEU A 270 -21.18 13.63 -1.99
C LEU A 270 -21.23 13.30 -3.50
N TYR A 271 -20.07 13.16 -4.15
CA TYR A 271 -20.02 12.93 -5.59
C TYR A 271 -20.45 11.50 -5.92
N HIS A 272 -20.07 10.54 -5.07
CA HIS A 272 -20.56 9.16 -5.19
C HIS A 272 -22.08 9.08 -4.94
N ALA A 273 -22.60 9.74 -3.92
CA ALA A 273 -24.05 9.83 -3.68
C ALA A 273 -24.80 10.49 -4.86
N ARG A 274 -24.20 11.49 -5.51
CA ARG A 274 -24.75 12.09 -6.74
C ARG A 274 -24.71 11.12 -7.92
N GLN A 275 -23.66 10.30 -8.02
CA GLN A 275 -23.55 9.28 -9.07
C GLN A 275 -24.70 8.27 -9.01
N HIS A 276 -25.05 7.79 -7.81
CA HIS A 276 -26.21 6.92 -7.61
C HIS A 276 -27.50 7.52 -8.18
N LEU A 277 -27.76 8.80 -7.92
CA LEU A 277 -28.92 9.48 -8.49
C LEU A 277 -28.84 9.60 -10.03
N TRP A 278 -27.66 9.89 -10.58
CA TRP A 278 -27.48 9.95 -12.02
C TRP A 278 -27.67 8.61 -12.71
N GLU A 279 -27.21 7.52 -12.12
CA GLU A 279 -27.42 6.17 -12.63
C GLU A 279 -28.91 5.81 -12.62
N LEU A 280 -29.61 6.18 -11.56
CA LEU A 280 -31.05 6.00 -11.47
C LEU A 280 -31.81 6.83 -12.51
N ALA A 281 -31.43 8.11 -12.69
CA ALA A 281 -32.04 8.97 -13.71
C ALA A 281 -31.88 8.42 -15.15
N ARG A 282 -30.72 7.85 -15.48
CA ARG A 282 -30.49 7.23 -16.79
C ARG A 282 -31.36 6.01 -17.02
N ARG A 283 -31.68 5.25 -15.98
CA ARG A 283 -32.55 4.07 -16.06
C ARG A 283 -34.04 4.46 -16.13
N LEU A 284 -34.41 5.51 -15.39
CA LEU A 284 -35.78 6.04 -15.43
C LEU A 284 -36.12 6.69 -16.77
N TYR A 285 -35.16 7.35 -17.37
CA TYR A 285 -35.32 8.10 -18.62
C TYR A 285 -34.25 7.71 -19.64
N PRO A 286 -34.27 6.46 -20.16
CA PRO A 286 -33.29 6.03 -21.15
C PRO A 286 -33.42 6.89 -22.42
N ASN A 287 -32.31 7.40 -22.92
CA ASN A 287 -32.23 8.26 -24.11
C ASN A 287 -32.99 9.61 -24.03
N ASP A 288 -33.36 10.07 -22.86
CA ASP A 288 -34.01 11.36 -22.63
C ASP A 288 -33.22 12.26 -21.68
N PRO A 289 -32.18 12.95 -22.18
CA PRO A 289 -31.31 13.81 -21.34
C PRO A 289 -32.07 15.00 -20.73
N ALA A 290 -33.18 15.45 -21.30
CA ALA A 290 -33.98 16.59 -20.80
C ALA A 290 -34.66 16.17 -19.48
N ASN A 291 -35.38 15.05 -19.49
CA ASN A 291 -36.03 14.52 -18.30
C ASN A 291 -35.03 14.04 -17.24
N GLN A 292 -33.91 13.45 -17.65
CA GLN A 292 -32.80 13.14 -16.69
C GLN A 292 -32.36 14.39 -15.92
N LYS A 293 -32.06 15.48 -16.62
CA LYS A 293 -31.65 16.78 -16.03
C LYS A 293 -32.73 17.38 -15.13
N ALA A 294 -33.99 17.32 -15.57
CA ALA A 294 -35.11 17.82 -14.78
C ALA A 294 -35.27 17.05 -13.47
N TRP A 295 -35.21 15.72 -13.54
CA TRP A 295 -35.27 14.83 -12.37
C TRP A 295 -34.10 15.06 -11.40
N ILE A 296 -32.87 15.15 -11.89
CA ILE A 296 -31.66 15.45 -11.11
C ILE A 296 -31.74 16.83 -10.44
N LYS A 297 -32.28 17.85 -11.11
CA LYS A 297 -32.47 19.19 -10.50
C LYS A 297 -33.29 19.14 -9.23
N ILE A 298 -34.26 18.24 -9.14
CA ILE A 298 -35.09 18.08 -7.93
C ILE A 298 -34.36 17.20 -6.91
N HIS A 299 -34.02 15.97 -7.26
CA HIS A 299 -33.55 14.95 -6.33
C HIS A 299 -32.13 15.23 -5.81
N GLN A 300 -31.22 15.68 -6.67
CA GLN A 300 -29.88 16.06 -6.27
C GLN A 300 -29.85 17.46 -5.64
N LYS A 301 -30.18 18.52 -6.42
CA LYS A 301 -29.92 19.90 -5.96
C LYS A 301 -30.82 20.37 -4.82
N ARG A 302 -32.12 19.95 -4.83
CA ARG A 302 -33.10 20.41 -3.82
C ARG A 302 -33.20 19.47 -2.62
N LEU A 303 -32.84 18.20 -2.74
CA LEU A 303 -32.97 17.21 -1.69
C LEU A 303 -31.58 16.76 -1.19
N LEU A 304 -30.78 16.01 -1.98
CA LEU A 304 -29.50 15.47 -1.57
C LEU A 304 -28.52 16.57 -1.11
N ASP A 305 -28.23 17.54 -1.98
CA ASP A 305 -27.26 18.61 -1.68
C ASP A 305 -27.69 19.51 -0.52
N LYS A 306 -28.98 19.51 -0.18
CA LYS A 306 -29.54 20.21 0.97
C LYS A 306 -29.67 19.33 2.22
N GLY A 307 -29.20 18.09 2.16
CA GLY A 307 -29.25 17.15 3.28
C GLY A 307 -30.67 16.74 3.70
N LYS A 308 -31.64 16.86 2.80
CA LYS A 308 -33.06 16.49 3.04
C LYS A 308 -33.29 15.02 2.65
N ILE A 309 -32.53 14.13 3.28
CA ILE A 309 -32.43 12.74 2.84
C ILE A 309 -33.74 11.97 3.04
N GLU A 310 -34.46 12.23 4.13
CA GLU A 310 -35.77 11.61 4.37
C GLU A 310 -36.78 11.95 3.25
N LYS A 311 -36.75 13.21 2.78
CA LYS A 311 -37.60 13.62 1.66
C LYS A 311 -37.16 12.99 0.34
N LEU A 312 -35.85 12.79 0.15
CA LEU A 312 -35.31 12.06 -0.99
C LEU A 312 -35.78 10.60 -0.98
N VAL A 313 -35.66 9.92 0.15
CA VAL A 313 -36.12 8.52 0.31
C VAL A 313 -37.61 8.38 0.05
N LEU A 314 -38.43 9.28 0.59
CA LEU A 314 -39.87 9.31 0.33
C LEU A 314 -40.17 9.51 -1.16
N ALA A 315 -39.50 10.45 -1.82
CA ALA A 315 -39.66 10.70 -3.24
C ALA A 315 -39.25 9.48 -4.10
N LEU A 316 -38.18 8.78 -3.73
CA LEU A 316 -37.79 7.55 -4.41
C LEU A 316 -38.82 6.43 -4.24
N ARG A 317 -39.32 6.24 -3.02
CA ARG A 317 -40.32 5.21 -2.71
C ARG A 317 -41.70 5.47 -3.30
N SER A 318 -42.02 6.72 -3.68
CA SER A 318 -43.29 7.08 -4.32
C SER A 318 -43.28 6.85 -5.84
N ILE A 319 -42.21 6.35 -6.42
CA ILE A 319 -42.15 6.04 -7.87
C ILE A 319 -42.77 4.66 -8.09
N GLU A 320 -43.94 4.60 -8.76
CA GLU A 320 -44.70 3.36 -8.93
C GLU A 320 -44.75 2.89 -10.39
N SER A 321 -44.64 3.79 -11.37
CA SER A 321 -44.90 3.51 -12.78
C SER A 321 -43.61 3.33 -13.59
N THR A 322 -42.89 2.20 -13.34
CA THR A 322 -41.67 1.84 -14.07
C THR A 322 -41.55 0.32 -14.22
N PRO A 323 -40.69 -0.19 -15.11
CA PRO A 323 -40.37 -1.63 -15.19
C PRO A 323 -39.93 -2.22 -13.86
N VAL A 324 -40.21 -3.47 -13.60
CA VAL A 324 -39.95 -4.16 -12.32
C VAL A 324 -38.47 -4.09 -11.93
N GLU A 325 -37.54 -4.30 -12.88
CA GLU A 325 -36.10 -4.24 -12.63
C GLU A 325 -35.65 -2.85 -12.18
N VAL A 326 -36.27 -1.80 -12.70
CA VAL A 326 -35.98 -0.41 -12.29
C VAL A 326 -36.56 -0.12 -10.91
N LEU A 327 -37.77 -0.66 -10.59
CA LEU A 327 -38.35 -0.54 -9.26
C LEU A 327 -37.49 -1.22 -8.17
N GLU A 328 -36.93 -2.38 -8.43
CA GLU A 328 -36.03 -3.06 -7.51
C GLU A 328 -34.77 -2.22 -7.23
N GLN A 329 -34.22 -1.59 -8.28
CA GLN A 329 -33.08 -0.72 -8.09
C GLN A 329 -33.45 0.55 -7.31
N ILE A 330 -34.61 1.18 -7.60
CA ILE A 330 -35.10 2.34 -6.84
C ILE A 330 -35.22 1.99 -5.35
N ARG A 331 -35.76 0.82 -5.05
CA ARG A 331 -35.86 0.33 -3.66
C ARG A 331 -34.50 0.16 -3.01
N SER A 332 -33.54 -0.43 -3.73
CA SER A 332 -32.14 -0.58 -3.28
C SER A 332 -31.51 0.78 -2.99
N GLU A 333 -31.66 1.73 -3.90
CA GLU A 333 -31.14 3.10 -3.73
C GLU A 333 -31.81 3.83 -2.56
N ALA A 334 -33.12 3.69 -2.40
CA ALA A 334 -33.83 4.26 -1.25
C ALA A 334 -33.29 3.73 0.10
N VAL A 335 -33.01 2.41 0.18
CA VAL A 335 -32.37 1.80 1.35
C VAL A 335 -30.95 2.34 1.57
N TYR A 336 -30.16 2.50 0.50
CA TYR A 336 -28.83 3.10 0.58
C TYR A 336 -28.86 4.51 1.16
N PHE A 337 -29.72 5.38 0.66
CA PHE A 337 -29.87 6.75 1.17
C PHE A 337 -30.40 6.77 2.61
N GLU A 338 -31.34 5.92 2.94
CA GLU A 338 -31.92 5.82 4.30
C GLU A 338 -30.88 5.40 5.33
N ARG A 339 -30.12 4.32 5.06
CA ARG A 339 -29.04 3.82 5.94
C ARG A 339 -27.94 4.86 6.17
N ASN A 340 -27.68 5.71 5.20
CA ASN A 340 -26.62 6.69 5.24
C ASN A 340 -27.11 8.13 5.52
N ALA A 341 -28.35 8.32 5.92
CA ALA A 341 -28.97 9.65 6.04
C ALA A 341 -28.14 10.61 6.92
N GLU A 342 -27.68 10.16 8.10
CA GLU A 342 -26.87 10.99 8.99
C GLU A 342 -25.48 11.31 8.44
N ARG A 343 -24.91 10.43 7.59
CA ARG A 343 -23.63 10.62 6.91
C ARG A 343 -23.72 11.53 5.68
N MET A 344 -24.93 11.96 5.30
CA MET A 344 -25.22 12.81 4.14
C MET A 344 -25.74 14.21 4.51
N ARG A 345 -25.49 14.67 5.73
CA ARG A 345 -25.88 16.01 6.21
C ARG A 345 -24.93 17.10 5.69
N TYR A 346 -24.70 17.15 4.37
CA TYR A 346 -23.69 17.98 3.73
C TYR A 346 -23.70 19.46 4.13
N PRO A 347 -24.85 20.16 4.27
CA PRO A 347 -24.86 21.55 4.75
C PRO A 347 -24.33 21.68 6.19
N LYS A 348 -24.56 20.69 7.04
CA LYS A 348 -24.02 20.66 8.41
C LYS A 348 -22.50 20.50 8.39
N PHE A 349 -21.97 19.63 7.53
CA PHE A 349 -20.53 19.38 7.40
C PHE A 349 -19.81 20.60 6.80
N ARG A 350 -20.37 21.21 5.75
CA ARG A 350 -19.81 22.42 5.13
C ARG A 350 -19.75 23.61 6.08
N ARG A 351 -20.76 23.80 6.94
CA ARG A 351 -20.72 24.82 8.00
C ARG A 351 -19.62 24.60 9.03
N GLN A 352 -19.10 23.40 9.14
CA GLN A 352 -17.95 23.06 9.96
C GLN A 352 -16.63 23.09 9.18
N HIS A 353 -16.67 23.56 7.95
CA HIS A 353 -15.53 23.61 7.00
C HIS A 353 -14.93 22.23 6.72
N LEU A 354 -15.76 21.16 6.72
CA LEU A 354 -15.31 19.81 6.44
C LEU A 354 -15.37 19.48 4.96
N PHE A 355 -14.44 18.65 4.50
CA PHE A 355 -14.53 18.00 3.19
C PHE A 355 -15.82 17.16 3.12
N VAL A 356 -16.46 17.17 1.96
CA VAL A 356 -17.64 16.34 1.68
C VAL A 356 -17.43 15.44 0.45
N GLY A 357 -16.24 15.46 -0.12
CA GLY A 357 -15.84 14.65 -1.27
C GLY A 357 -14.59 13.85 -1.00
N SER A 358 -14.50 12.65 -1.56
CA SER A 358 -13.42 11.68 -1.39
C SER A 358 -12.30 11.80 -2.43
N GLY A 359 -12.18 12.94 -3.10
CA GLY A 359 -11.22 13.12 -4.19
C GLY A 359 -9.77 12.74 -3.86
N VAL A 360 -9.38 12.76 -2.57
CA VAL A 360 -8.04 12.36 -2.14
C VAL A 360 -7.84 10.85 -2.28
N ILE A 361 -8.78 10.03 -1.79
CA ILE A 361 -8.69 8.58 -1.92
C ILE A 361 -8.89 8.12 -3.37
N GLU A 362 -9.78 8.79 -4.14
CA GLU A 362 -9.94 8.51 -5.57
C GLU A 362 -8.66 8.76 -6.35
N ALA A 363 -7.96 9.87 -6.07
CA ALA A 363 -6.65 10.13 -6.63
C ALA A 363 -5.65 9.03 -6.25
N GLY A 364 -5.68 8.57 -5.00
CA GLY A 364 -4.89 7.43 -4.52
C GLY A 364 -5.21 6.15 -5.29
N CYS A 365 -6.48 5.81 -5.48
CA CYS A 365 -6.88 4.64 -6.27
C CYS A 365 -6.38 4.71 -7.72
N LYS A 366 -6.30 5.89 -8.32
CA LYS A 366 -5.76 6.08 -9.69
C LYS A 366 -4.25 6.02 -9.72
N THR A 367 -3.57 6.77 -8.83
CA THR A 367 -2.11 6.93 -8.87
C THR A 367 -1.39 5.79 -8.17
N VAL A 368 -1.85 5.38 -6.99
CA VAL A 368 -1.17 4.34 -6.17
C VAL A 368 -1.50 2.94 -6.68
N ILE A 369 -2.77 2.68 -6.96
CA ILE A 369 -3.22 1.36 -7.44
C ILE A 369 -3.24 1.28 -8.96
N GLY A 370 -3.90 2.24 -9.61
CA GLY A 370 -4.18 2.19 -11.04
C GLY A 370 -2.92 2.25 -11.89
N HIS A 371 -2.02 3.16 -11.57
CA HIS A 371 -0.80 3.39 -12.34
C HIS A 371 0.09 2.15 -12.41
N ARG A 372 0.19 1.36 -11.35
CA ARG A 372 1.01 0.15 -11.32
C ARG A 372 0.23 -1.11 -11.66
N LEU A 373 -0.98 -1.26 -11.13
CA LEU A 373 -1.70 -2.53 -11.11
C LEU A 373 -2.77 -2.66 -12.19
N LYS A 374 -3.14 -1.56 -12.86
CA LYS A 374 -4.11 -1.54 -13.95
C LYS A 374 -3.49 -1.17 -15.30
N GLN A 375 -2.15 -1.12 -15.41
CA GLN A 375 -1.51 -0.98 -16.72
C GLN A 375 -1.82 -2.20 -17.57
N SER A 376 -2.30 -1.97 -18.80
CA SER A 376 -2.42 -3.04 -19.78
C SER A 376 -1.03 -3.59 -20.09
N VAL A 377 -0.84 -4.88 -19.88
CA VAL A 377 0.32 -5.58 -20.43
C VAL A 377 0.19 -5.48 -21.94
N CYS A 378 1.16 -4.87 -22.61
CA CYS A 378 1.26 -4.93 -24.06
C CYS A 378 1.36 -6.40 -24.45
N SER A 379 0.24 -6.99 -24.84
CA SER A 379 0.19 -8.32 -25.44
C SER A 379 0.79 -8.21 -26.84
N GLY A 380 2.05 -8.57 -26.98
CA GLY A 380 2.61 -8.97 -28.25
C GLY A 380 1.86 -10.21 -28.77
N PRO A 381 1.82 -10.48 -30.08
CA PRO A 381 0.95 -11.50 -30.70
C PRO A 381 1.26 -12.97 -30.35
N SER A 382 2.02 -13.28 -29.33
CA SER A 382 2.37 -14.68 -28.99
C SER A 382 2.73 -14.95 -27.52
N ALA A 383 2.33 -14.14 -26.55
CA ALA A 383 2.55 -14.44 -25.15
C ALA A 383 1.22 -14.56 -24.41
N GLU A 384 0.88 -15.75 -23.93
CA GLU A 384 -0.10 -15.88 -22.86
C GLU A 384 0.28 -14.93 -21.75
N PRO A 385 -0.66 -14.16 -21.18
CA PRO A 385 -0.36 -13.24 -20.09
C PRO A 385 -0.06 -14.04 -18.82
N THR A 386 1.15 -14.50 -18.68
CA THR A 386 1.70 -14.93 -17.39
C THR A 386 2.04 -13.66 -16.61
N LEU A 387 1.02 -12.99 -16.10
CA LEU A 387 1.15 -12.06 -15.00
C LEU A 387 1.43 -12.90 -13.75
N SER A 388 2.68 -13.30 -13.57
CA SER A 388 3.17 -13.61 -12.24
C SER A 388 3.18 -12.29 -11.48
N TRP A 389 2.25 -12.13 -10.55
CA TRP A 389 2.22 -11.01 -9.64
C TRP A 389 3.28 -11.21 -8.57
N PRO A 390 4.25 -10.32 -8.47
CA PRO A 390 4.99 -10.17 -7.24
C PRO A 390 4.08 -9.53 -6.22
N SER A 391 3.77 -10.26 -5.21
CA SER A 391 2.92 -9.88 -4.10
C SER A 391 3.49 -8.77 -3.22
N ALA A 392 4.60 -8.18 -3.59
CA ALA A 392 5.37 -7.32 -2.73
C ALA A 392 5.87 -6.02 -3.38
N ALA A 393 5.53 -5.71 -4.61
CA ALA A 393 6.15 -4.59 -5.34
C ALA A 393 5.40 -3.26 -5.23
N VAL A 394 4.84 -2.93 -4.06
CA VAL A 394 4.36 -1.57 -3.83
C VAL A 394 4.89 -1.06 -2.51
N THR A 395 6.14 -0.71 -2.55
CA THR A 395 6.84 -0.06 -1.47
C THR A 395 6.83 1.44 -1.67
N SER A 396 6.31 2.11 -0.71
CA SER A 396 6.23 3.53 -0.50
C SER A 396 7.48 4.32 -0.88
N MET A 397 7.31 5.43 -1.60
CA MET A 397 8.28 6.52 -1.72
C MET A 397 8.70 7.12 -0.36
N ALA A 398 7.94 6.93 0.72
CA ALA A 398 8.31 7.34 2.08
C ALA A 398 9.60 6.67 2.56
N ALA A 399 9.82 5.40 2.22
CA ALA A 399 11.09 4.73 2.49
C ALA A 399 12.27 5.40 1.77
N SER A 400 12.04 6.03 0.63
CA SER A 400 13.08 6.71 -0.15
C SER A 400 13.65 7.96 0.54
N ARG A 401 12.85 8.75 1.25
CA ARG A 401 13.33 9.92 2.00
C ARG A 401 13.87 9.56 3.39
N THR A 402 13.40 8.48 4.01
CA THR A 402 13.87 8.04 5.32
C THR A 402 15.22 7.31 5.24
N ILE A 403 15.50 6.62 4.14
CA ILE A 403 16.80 5.94 3.92
C ILE A 403 17.94 6.97 3.74
N GLY A 404 17.66 8.20 3.28
CA GLY A 404 18.66 9.28 3.19
C GLY A 404 18.97 9.98 4.51
N ARG A 405 18.21 9.78 5.58
CA ARG A 405 18.37 10.41 6.90
C ARG A 405 18.62 9.45 8.06
N ALA A 406 18.63 8.15 7.83
CA ALA A 406 18.89 7.15 8.87
C ALA A 406 20.38 6.89 9.08
N ALA A 407 21.16 7.96 9.29
CA ALA A 407 22.44 7.85 9.99
C ALA A 407 22.25 8.04 11.50
N LYS A 408 21.29 7.36 12.09
CA LYS A 408 21.18 6.98 13.52
C LYS A 408 19.89 6.18 13.68
N ARG A 409 19.97 4.87 13.50
CA ARG A 409 18.92 3.95 13.94
C ARG A 409 18.92 3.93 15.48
N PRO A 410 17.79 4.12 16.15
CA PRO A 410 17.60 3.43 17.40
C PRO A 410 17.40 1.95 17.04
N GLU A 411 18.21 1.08 17.65
CA GLU A 411 18.03 -0.36 17.61
C GLU A 411 16.67 -0.73 18.18
N LEU A 412 15.68 -0.87 17.32
CA LEU A 412 14.44 -1.58 17.59
C LEU A 412 14.47 -2.87 16.76
N LEU A 413 15.45 -3.70 17.11
CA LEU A 413 15.43 -5.12 16.80
C LEU A 413 14.18 -5.72 17.46
N CYS A 414 13.20 -6.09 16.66
CA CYS A 414 12.18 -7.03 17.06
C CYS A 414 12.88 -8.38 17.31
N ARG A 415 13.45 -8.54 18.51
CA ARG A 415 13.92 -9.86 19.00
C ARG A 415 12.66 -10.69 19.16
N THR A 416 12.38 -11.57 18.21
CA THR A 416 11.48 -12.69 18.44
C THR A 416 11.98 -13.45 19.66
N PRO A 417 11.16 -13.71 20.68
CA PRO A 417 11.48 -14.74 21.64
C PRO A 417 11.47 -16.06 20.85
N VAL A 418 12.63 -16.67 20.74
CA VAL A 418 12.78 -18.04 20.28
C VAL A 418 12.06 -18.91 21.31
N CYS A 419 10.84 -19.32 20.99
CA CYS A 419 10.18 -20.39 21.71
C CYS A 419 10.93 -21.67 21.36
N GLY A 420 11.77 -22.13 22.28
CA GLY A 420 12.48 -23.38 22.17
C GLY A 420 11.49 -24.53 22.25
N THR A 421 11.36 -25.24 21.15
CA THR A 421 10.96 -26.66 21.17
C THR A 421 11.83 -27.39 20.16
N SER A 422 12.74 -28.20 20.72
CA SER A 422 13.43 -29.25 20.01
C SER A 422 12.41 -30.22 19.40
N ALA A 423 12.39 -30.37 18.08
CA ALA A 423 11.80 -31.52 17.41
C ALA A 423 12.57 -31.82 16.13
N THR A 424 13.07 -33.01 16.08
CA THR A 424 13.79 -33.71 15.04
C THR A 424 13.09 -33.63 13.67
N ALA A 425 13.90 -33.33 12.67
CA ALA A 425 13.52 -33.38 11.25
C ALA A 425 13.09 -34.78 10.82
N ARG A 426 11.90 -34.90 10.28
CA ARG A 426 11.56 -35.84 9.20
C ARG A 426 10.58 -35.15 8.24
N GLY A 427 10.86 -35.30 6.95
CA GLY A 427 10.21 -34.63 5.87
C GLY A 427 8.69 -34.77 5.85
N SER A 428 8.04 -33.69 5.55
CA SER A 428 6.65 -33.67 5.11
C SER A 428 6.48 -32.53 4.08
N SER A 429 5.86 -32.89 3.01
CA SER A 429 5.44 -32.05 1.88
C SER A 429 4.70 -30.81 2.34
N PRO A 430 4.72 -29.67 1.62
CA PRO A 430 4.01 -28.47 2.02
C PRO A 430 2.51 -28.67 1.91
N LEU A 431 1.81 -28.34 3.00
CA LEU A 431 0.35 -28.30 3.07
C LEU A 431 -0.21 -27.26 2.07
N PRO A 432 -1.29 -27.54 1.36
CA PRO A 432 -1.98 -26.58 0.51
C PRO A 432 -2.85 -25.66 1.39
N GLY A 433 -2.50 -24.38 1.47
CA GLY A 433 -3.31 -23.42 2.22
C GLY A 433 -2.63 -22.10 2.60
N ALA A 434 -1.47 -21.79 2.04
CA ALA A 434 -0.89 -20.46 2.26
C ALA A 434 -1.75 -19.38 1.60
N ALA A 435 -2.28 -18.47 2.40
CA ALA A 435 -2.96 -17.27 1.91
C ALA A 435 -2.05 -16.52 0.94
N PRO A 436 -2.58 -15.96 -0.18
CA PRO A 436 -1.76 -15.21 -1.11
C PRO A 436 -1.14 -14.01 -0.41
N PRO A 437 0.08 -13.63 -0.79
CA PRO A 437 0.81 -12.56 -0.13
C PRO A 437 0.09 -11.22 -0.24
N ILE A 438 0.19 -10.45 0.84
CA ILE A 438 -0.47 -9.17 1.06
C ILE A 438 0.25 -8.09 0.27
N LEU A 439 -0.48 -7.34 -0.56
CA LEU A 439 0.02 -6.14 -1.22
C LEU A 439 -0.10 -4.97 -0.25
N VAL A 440 1.00 -4.37 0.12
CA VAL A 440 1.04 -3.21 1.00
C VAL A 440 1.53 -1.98 0.23
N ILE A 441 0.76 -0.90 0.31
CA ILE A 441 1.03 0.34 -0.42
C ILE A 441 1.11 1.49 0.58
N ARG A 442 2.26 2.14 0.65
CA ARG A 442 2.48 3.35 1.42
C ARG A 442 3.12 4.42 0.53
N VAL A 443 2.38 5.45 0.15
CA VAL A 443 2.85 6.50 -0.76
C VAL A 443 2.75 7.87 -0.09
N PRO A 444 3.83 8.67 0.02
CA PRO A 444 3.75 10.11 0.28
C PRO A 444 3.33 10.84 -1.00
N ASN A 445 2.74 12.01 -0.83
CA ASN A 445 2.19 12.82 -1.91
C ASN A 445 3.25 13.18 -2.97
N PRO A 446 3.05 12.92 -4.27
CA PRO A 446 3.89 13.47 -5.32
C PRO A 446 3.43 14.90 -5.61
N GLY A 447 4.10 15.87 -5.07
CA GLY A 447 3.79 17.28 -5.34
C GLY A 447 4.41 18.25 -4.36
N SER A 448 5.70 18.41 -4.42
CA SER A 448 6.41 19.60 -4.02
C SER A 448 7.75 19.64 -4.77
N SER A 449 7.75 20.26 -5.91
CA SER A 449 8.91 20.94 -6.47
C SER A 449 8.72 22.43 -6.33
#